data_2d846c6eec763a8395dad098d04d1c2c
#
_entry.id   2d846c6eec763a8395dad098d04d1c2c
#
_cell.length_a   1.000
_cell.length_b   1.000
_cell.length_c   1.000
_cell.angle_alpha   90.00
_cell.angle_beta   90.00
_cell.angle_gamma   90.00
#
_symmetry.space_group_name_H-M   'P 1'
#
loop_
_entity.id
_entity.type
_entity.pdbx_description
1 polymer ?
#
loop_
_entity_poly.entity_id
_entity_poly.type
_entity_poly.pdbx_seq_one_letter_code
_entity_poly.pdbx_strand_id
1 'polypeptide(L)'
;FKDNNGKTHESADNWGVASGTNTASVIGIRGMENISDDLSVGFVLENSFNSDDGSFAEENTLFDKEAQLFVTSSFGTVSLGRMGALPAGEGTYDIFMVNGDAMDGGYADYIGAGYWMDRGIYDNMISFQSPEFAGITAFAQYSFGTSGDDMMPSRDKERYAALGATFSTGNFSAVAVVDTVMKNRQTVTGYDKAI
;
A
#
# COMPACT_ATOMS: atom_id res chain seq x y z
N PHE A 1 9.37 -33.29 21.38
CA PHE A 1 8.49 -33.42 22.58
C PHE A 1 7.30 -34.29 22.25
N LYS A 2 6.65 -34.84 23.26
CA LYS A 2 5.39 -35.58 23.13
C LYS A 2 4.24 -34.67 23.57
N ASP A 3 3.18 -34.63 22.79
CA ASP A 3 1.96 -33.94 23.19
C ASP A 3 1.15 -34.74 24.23
N ASN A 4 0.08 -34.18 24.75
CA ASN A 4 -0.79 -34.85 25.75
C ASN A 4 -1.46 -36.11 25.24
N ASN A 5 -1.41 -36.40 23.92
CA ASN A 5 -1.95 -37.63 23.30
C ASN A 5 -0.84 -38.63 23.00
N GLY A 6 0.39 -38.40 23.46
CA GLY A 6 1.54 -39.26 23.27
C GLY A 6 2.17 -39.27 21.90
N LYS A 7 1.72 -38.34 20.98
CA LYS A 7 2.27 -38.19 19.65
C LYS A 7 3.62 -37.46 19.74
N THR A 8 4.64 -38.07 19.18
CA THR A 8 5.97 -37.45 19.10
C THR A 8 5.97 -36.40 18.00
N HIS A 9 6.33 -35.17 18.35
CA HIS A 9 6.61 -34.11 17.43
C HIS A 9 8.13 -33.95 17.36
N GLU A 10 8.70 -34.08 16.20
CA GLU A 10 10.09 -33.76 15.98
C GLU A 10 10.19 -32.23 15.99
N SER A 11 10.99 -31.67 16.89
CA SER A 11 11.43 -30.27 16.79
C SER A 11 12.55 -30.23 15.77
N ALA A 12 12.26 -29.78 14.57
CA ALA A 12 13.31 -29.41 13.65
C ALA A 12 13.90 -28.08 14.12
N ASP A 13 15.14 -28.11 14.61
CA ASP A 13 15.90 -26.90 14.84
C ASP A 13 16.34 -26.37 13.46
N ASN A 14 15.61 -25.39 12.95
CA ASN A 14 15.98 -24.70 11.72
C ASN A 14 16.86 -23.50 12.05
N TRP A 15 18.11 -23.58 11.62
CA TRP A 15 19.03 -22.45 11.61
C TRP A 15 19.08 -21.87 10.21
N GLY A 16 18.75 -20.60 10.05
CA GLY A 16 18.73 -19.96 8.72
C GLY A 16 18.80 -18.45 8.85
N VAL A 17 19.10 -17.80 7.75
CA VAL A 17 18.91 -16.36 7.57
C VAL A 17 17.51 -16.18 6.98
N ALA A 18 16.74 -15.26 7.53
CA ALA A 18 15.41 -14.95 7.02
C ALA A 18 15.39 -13.52 6.48
N SER A 19 14.69 -13.34 5.37
CA SER A 19 14.42 -12.02 4.80
C SER A 19 13.12 -11.43 5.33
N GLY A 20 13.03 -10.11 5.38
CA GLY A 20 11.77 -9.40 5.61
C GLY A 20 11.11 -9.60 6.97
N THR A 21 11.83 -10.05 7.99
CA THR A 21 11.25 -10.35 9.32
C THR A 21 10.77 -9.12 10.07
N ASN A 22 11.32 -7.95 9.78
CA ASN A 22 10.91 -6.68 10.37
C ASN A 22 10.33 -5.76 9.30
N THR A 23 11.06 -5.59 8.20
CA THR A 23 10.61 -4.81 7.03
C THR A 23 11.12 -5.46 5.74
N ALA A 24 10.41 -5.26 4.64
CA ALA A 24 10.79 -5.82 3.35
C ALA A 24 12.17 -5.29 2.90
N SER A 25 12.96 -6.16 2.28
CA SER A 25 14.14 -5.72 1.55
C SER A 25 13.70 -5.14 0.21
N VAL A 26 14.03 -3.89 -0.06
CA VAL A 26 13.54 -3.17 -1.24
C VAL A 26 14.72 -2.65 -2.07
N ILE A 27 14.60 -2.77 -3.40
CA ILE A 27 15.41 -2.06 -4.37
C ILE A 27 14.52 -1.12 -5.18
N GLY A 28 14.93 0.13 -5.34
CA GLY A 28 14.14 1.11 -6.07
C GLY A 28 14.97 2.02 -6.96
N ILE A 29 14.32 2.55 -7.97
CA ILE A 29 14.84 3.57 -8.87
C ILE A 29 13.83 4.72 -8.87
N ARG A 30 14.32 5.93 -8.64
CA ARG A 30 13.52 7.14 -8.76
C ARG A 30 14.24 8.18 -9.60
N GLY A 31 13.47 8.98 -10.29
CA GLY A 31 13.98 10.10 -11.06
C GLY A 31 12.99 11.24 -11.08
N MET A 32 13.50 12.46 -11.24
CA MET A 32 12.69 13.66 -11.39
C MET A 32 13.41 14.63 -12.30
N GLU A 33 12.67 15.30 -13.17
CA GLU A 33 13.14 16.36 -14.04
C GLU A 33 12.26 17.61 -13.87
N ASN A 34 12.90 18.76 -13.75
CA ASN A 34 12.21 20.06 -13.73
C ASN A 34 12.00 20.52 -15.17
N ILE A 35 10.75 20.54 -15.60
CA ILE A 35 10.36 20.98 -16.94
C ILE A 35 10.32 22.51 -17.02
N SER A 36 9.93 23.16 -15.92
CA SER A 36 9.93 24.62 -15.75
C SER A 36 10.07 24.98 -14.28
N ASP A 37 10.06 26.27 -13.96
CA ASP A 37 10.13 26.78 -12.59
C ASP A 37 8.98 26.26 -11.67
N ASP A 38 7.85 25.90 -12.27
CA ASP A 38 6.64 25.46 -11.55
C ASP A 38 6.19 24.03 -11.90
N LEU A 39 6.92 23.31 -12.76
CA LEU A 39 6.51 21.99 -13.23
C LEU A 39 7.66 21.01 -13.18
N SER A 40 7.47 19.92 -12.44
CA SER A 40 8.38 18.78 -12.40
C SER A 40 7.63 17.50 -12.74
N VAL A 41 8.31 16.58 -13.38
CA VAL A 41 7.82 15.23 -13.70
C VAL A 41 8.80 14.23 -13.15
N GLY A 42 8.30 13.15 -12.56
CA GLY A 42 9.16 12.12 -12.02
C GLY A 42 8.49 10.74 -11.98
N PHE A 43 9.26 9.77 -11.53
CA PHE A 43 8.81 8.39 -11.35
C PHE A 43 9.43 7.76 -10.11
N VAL A 44 8.74 6.74 -9.59
CA VAL A 44 9.23 5.83 -8.57
C VAL A 44 8.92 4.41 -9.03
N LEU A 45 9.94 3.54 -9.01
CA LEU A 45 9.83 2.12 -9.31
C LEU A 45 10.51 1.35 -8.17
N GLU A 46 9.77 0.54 -7.44
CA GLU A 46 10.28 -0.20 -6.28
C GLU A 46 9.83 -1.66 -6.30
N ASN A 47 10.78 -2.54 -5.97
CA ASN A 47 10.59 -3.97 -5.90
C ASN A 47 11.05 -4.51 -4.56
N SER A 48 10.27 -5.40 -3.96
CA SER A 48 10.70 -6.18 -2.81
C SER A 48 11.36 -7.49 -3.22
N PHE A 49 12.37 -7.89 -2.47
CA PHE A 49 13.10 -9.12 -2.74
C PHE A 49 13.46 -9.85 -1.44
N ASN A 50 13.70 -11.14 -1.53
CA ASN A 50 14.20 -11.95 -0.43
C ASN A 50 15.72 -11.88 -0.38
N SER A 51 16.26 -11.26 0.66
CA SER A 51 17.71 -11.01 0.81
C SER A 51 18.50 -12.26 1.21
N ASP A 52 17.84 -13.33 1.61
CA ASP A 52 18.43 -14.60 1.97
C ASP A 52 18.74 -15.48 0.76
N ASP A 53 17.98 -15.36 -0.34
CA ASP A 53 18.18 -16.16 -1.55
C ASP A 53 18.20 -15.35 -2.86
N GLY A 54 17.86 -14.05 -2.81
CA GLY A 54 17.85 -13.14 -3.96
C GLY A 54 16.62 -13.27 -4.87
N SER A 55 15.59 -14.03 -4.48
CA SER A 55 14.36 -14.15 -5.25
C SER A 55 13.47 -12.89 -5.12
N PHE A 56 12.50 -12.74 -6.03
CA PHE A 56 11.43 -11.73 -5.85
C PHE A 56 10.55 -12.12 -4.66
N ALA A 57 10.13 -11.15 -3.87
CA ALA A 57 9.18 -11.37 -2.78
C ALA A 57 7.77 -11.69 -3.32
N GLU A 58 7.37 -11.04 -4.42
CA GLU A 58 6.11 -11.31 -5.13
C GLU A 58 6.38 -11.93 -6.51
N GLU A 59 5.83 -13.12 -6.75
CA GLU A 59 5.97 -13.80 -8.03
C GLU A 59 5.28 -13.03 -9.16
N ASN A 60 5.92 -12.95 -10.30
CA ASN A 60 5.42 -12.34 -11.54
C ASN A 60 5.12 -10.83 -11.48
N THR A 61 5.58 -10.13 -10.43
CA THR A 61 5.45 -8.68 -10.30
C THR A 61 6.82 -8.04 -10.17
N LEU A 62 7.27 -7.30 -11.20
CA LEU A 62 8.59 -6.68 -11.19
C LEU A 62 8.69 -5.51 -10.22
N PHE A 63 7.64 -4.71 -10.10
CA PHE A 63 7.58 -3.58 -9.17
C PHE A 63 6.36 -3.74 -8.27
N ASP A 64 6.48 -4.61 -7.27
CA ASP A 64 5.40 -4.98 -6.37
C ASP A 64 5.06 -3.88 -5.36
N LYS A 65 6.03 -3.03 -5.00
CA LYS A 65 5.85 -1.92 -4.07
C LYS A 65 5.29 -0.68 -4.74
N GLU A 66 6.04 -0.09 -5.65
CA GLU A 66 5.60 1.12 -6.35
C GLU A 66 6.00 1.08 -7.83
N ALA A 67 5.09 1.50 -8.69
CA ALA A 67 5.32 1.75 -10.11
C ALA A 67 4.48 2.95 -10.52
N GLN A 68 4.99 4.16 -10.27
CA GLN A 68 4.23 5.39 -10.46
C GLN A 68 4.99 6.45 -11.24
N LEU A 69 4.23 7.21 -12.00
CA LEU A 69 4.63 8.51 -12.56
C LEU A 69 3.94 9.62 -11.78
N PHE A 70 4.63 10.72 -11.56
CA PHE A 70 4.02 11.88 -10.90
C PHE A 70 4.37 13.20 -11.60
N VAL A 71 3.47 14.14 -11.47
CA VAL A 71 3.62 15.52 -11.90
C VAL A 71 3.39 16.43 -10.70
N THR A 72 4.35 17.29 -10.42
CA THR A 72 4.30 18.26 -9.32
C THR A 72 4.28 19.67 -9.87
N SER A 73 3.40 20.51 -9.32
CA SER A 73 3.31 21.94 -9.61
C SER A 73 2.94 22.74 -8.36
N SER A 74 2.78 24.06 -8.47
CA SER A 74 2.26 24.91 -7.39
C SER A 74 0.85 24.50 -6.91
N PHE A 75 0.09 23.76 -7.71
CA PHE A 75 -1.23 23.25 -7.34
C PHE A 75 -1.19 21.91 -6.57
N GLY A 76 -0.02 21.29 -6.46
CA GLY A 76 0.18 19.99 -5.81
C GLY A 76 0.79 18.94 -6.72
N THR A 77 0.69 17.69 -6.28
CA THR A 77 1.24 16.52 -6.98
C THR A 77 0.10 15.59 -7.39
N VAL A 78 0.11 15.19 -8.66
CA VAL A 78 -0.74 14.11 -9.18
C VAL A 78 0.15 12.92 -9.53
N SER A 79 -0.20 11.74 -9.05
CA SER A 79 0.49 10.48 -9.36
C SER A 79 -0.45 9.47 -10.00
N LEU A 80 0.10 8.66 -10.88
CA LEU A 80 -0.59 7.62 -11.64
C LEU A 80 0.22 6.33 -11.61
N GLY A 81 -0.43 5.21 -11.34
CA GLY A 81 0.20 3.89 -11.40
C GLY A 81 -0.14 2.99 -10.22
N ARG A 82 0.81 2.14 -9.83
CA ARG A 82 0.74 1.27 -8.66
C ARG A 82 1.37 1.99 -7.47
N MET A 83 0.63 2.09 -6.36
CA MET A 83 1.10 2.76 -5.15
C MET A 83 0.31 2.35 -3.91
N GLY A 84 0.87 2.62 -2.74
CA GLY A 84 0.20 2.39 -1.46
C GLY A 84 -1.04 3.25 -1.27
N ALA A 85 -2.05 2.68 -0.62
CA ALA A 85 -3.22 3.41 -0.15
C ALA A 85 -2.82 4.40 0.97
N LEU A 86 -3.62 5.43 1.24
CA LEU A 86 -3.33 6.40 2.31
C LEU A 86 -3.09 5.76 3.68
N PRO A 87 -3.79 4.69 4.07
CA PRO A 87 -3.53 3.99 5.33
C PRO A 87 -2.85 2.62 5.13
N ALA A 88 -1.99 2.45 4.12
CA ALA A 88 -1.41 1.14 3.80
C ALA A 88 -0.30 0.69 4.76
N GLY A 89 0.27 1.59 5.55
CA GLY A 89 1.48 1.30 6.32
C GLY A 89 2.76 1.25 5.48
N GLU A 90 2.66 1.54 4.18
CA GLU A 90 3.78 1.48 3.24
C GLU A 90 3.56 2.35 2.01
N GLY A 91 4.66 2.72 1.35
CA GLY A 91 4.64 3.50 0.11
C GLY A 91 4.67 5.01 0.30
N THR A 92 4.79 5.72 -0.81
CA THR A 92 4.99 7.18 -0.85
C THR A 92 3.82 7.96 -0.21
N TYR A 93 2.60 7.41 -0.27
CA TYR A 93 1.38 8.10 0.17
C TYR A 93 0.82 7.59 1.49
N ASP A 94 1.52 6.73 2.21
CA ASP A 94 1.08 6.37 3.56
C ASP A 94 1.23 7.55 4.51
N ILE A 95 0.09 8.13 4.89
CA ILE A 95 0.05 9.29 5.79
C ILE A 95 -0.03 8.90 7.27
N PHE A 96 -0.25 7.63 7.60
CA PHE A 96 -0.26 7.17 8.99
C PHE A 96 1.13 6.92 9.55
N MET A 97 2.11 6.54 8.74
CA MET A 97 3.50 6.37 9.18
C MET A 97 4.09 7.63 9.82
N VAL A 98 3.63 8.81 9.42
CA VAL A 98 4.10 10.09 9.98
C VAL A 98 3.83 10.20 11.48
N ASN A 99 2.86 9.46 12.01
CA ASN A 99 2.38 9.65 13.39
C ASN A 99 2.66 8.51 14.35
N GLY A 100 3.23 7.38 13.94
CA GLY A 100 3.15 6.30 14.88
C GLY A 100 4.11 5.15 14.79
N ASP A 101 4.97 5.08 13.84
CA ASP A 101 5.86 3.94 13.78
C ASP A 101 7.29 4.26 14.22
N ALA A 102 7.46 4.36 15.53
CA ALA A 102 8.81 4.41 16.10
C ALA A 102 9.52 3.04 16.09
N MET A 103 8.82 1.95 15.74
CA MET A 103 9.33 0.58 15.88
C MET A 103 8.88 -0.40 14.82
N ASP A 104 8.43 0.05 13.66
CA ASP A 104 8.02 -0.82 12.54
C ASP A 104 7.09 -2.00 12.90
N GLY A 105 6.38 -1.88 13.94
CA GLY A 105 5.33 -2.78 14.38
C GLY A 105 4.04 -2.01 14.64
N GLY A 106 4.06 -0.76 14.26
CA GLY A 106 3.02 0.26 14.28
C GLY A 106 1.99 0.20 15.39
N TYR A 107 1.39 1.30 15.69
CA TYR A 107 0.21 1.35 16.56
C TYR A 107 -0.92 0.45 16.05
N ALA A 108 -0.96 0.21 14.73
CA ALA A 108 -1.93 -0.64 14.08
C ALA A 108 -1.81 -2.11 14.52
N ASP A 109 -0.61 -2.64 14.62
CA ASP A 109 -0.37 -4.01 15.08
C ASP A 109 -0.66 -4.16 16.56
N TYR A 110 -0.29 -3.17 17.37
CA TYR A 110 -0.41 -3.23 18.81
C TYR A 110 -1.87 -3.13 19.31
N ILE A 111 -2.71 -2.38 18.65
CA ILE A 111 -4.14 -2.20 19.04
C ILE A 111 -5.09 -3.10 18.26
N GLY A 112 -4.57 -4.04 17.47
CA GLY A 112 -5.40 -4.89 16.60
C GLY A 112 -6.09 -4.09 15.50
N ALA A 113 -5.57 -2.91 15.19
CA ALA A 113 -6.11 -2.02 14.17
C ALA A 113 -5.86 -2.54 12.74
N GLY A 114 -5.05 -3.58 12.57
CA GLY A 114 -4.88 -4.28 11.30
C GLY A 114 -6.21 -4.68 10.63
N TYR A 115 -7.23 -4.89 11.39
CA TYR A 115 -8.58 -5.12 10.86
C TYR A 115 -9.25 -3.88 10.25
N TRP A 116 -8.81 -2.67 10.62
CA TRP A 116 -9.44 -1.43 10.18
C TRP A 116 -8.66 -0.73 9.08
N MET A 117 -7.37 -1.00 8.99
CA MET A 117 -6.45 -0.28 8.13
C MET A 117 -5.65 -1.19 7.20
N ASP A 118 -6.05 -2.45 7.06
CA ASP A 118 -5.41 -3.40 6.14
C ASP A 118 -5.73 -3.02 4.69
N ARG A 119 -5.08 -1.95 4.27
CA ARG A 119 -5.04 -1.48 2.89
C ARG A 119 -3.65 -1.73 2.36
N GLY A 120 -3.58 -2.38 1.24
CA GLY A 120 -2.32 -2.69 0.59
C GLY A 120 -1.91 -1.65 -0.46
N ILE A 121 -1.08 -2.12 -1.33
CA ILE A 121 -0.67 -1.46 -2.55
C ILE A 121 -1.68 -1.82 -3.63
N TYR A 122 -2.20 -0.83 -4.32
CA TYR A 122 -3.22 -1.00 -5.34
C TYR A 122 -2.74 -0.59 -6.72
N ASP A 123 -3.24 -1.28 -7.73
CA ASP A 123 -3.01 -0.97 -9.13
C ASP A 123 -3.97 0.11 -9.63
N ASN A 124 -3.67 0.66 -10.81
CA ASN A 124 -4.54 1.58 -11.53
C ASN A 124 -5.00 2.78 -10.68
N MET A 125 -4.08 3.27 -9.83
CA MET A 125 -4.34 4.39 -8.94
C MET A 125 -4.13 5.73 -9.63
N ILE A 126 -4.96 6.69 -9.26
CA ILE A 126 -4.68 8.11 -9.32
C ILE A 126 -4.64 8.66 -7.89
N SER A 127 -3.61 9.42 -7.57
CA SER A 127 -3.45 10.09 -6.28
C SER A 127 -3.22 11.57 -6.49
N PHE A 128 -3.80 12.38 -5.62
CA PHE A 128 -3.56 13.81 -5.54
C PHE A 128 -3.12 14.18 -4.13
N GLN A 129 -2.08 14.99 -4.05
CA GLN A 129 -1.60 15.62 -2.83
C GLN A 129 -1.59 17.14 -3.02
N SER A 130 -2.27 17.88 -2.16
CA SER A 130 -2.25 19.34 -2.20
C SER A 130 -0.89 19.90 -1.76
N PRO A 131 -0.56 21.14 -2.11
CA PRO A 131 0.45 21.89 -1.38
C PRO A 131 0.05 21.99 0.09
N GLU A 132 1.05 22.17 0.96
CA GLU A 132 0.78 22.48 2.36
C GLU A 132 0.24 23.92 2.49
N PHE A 133 -0.84 24.07 3.21
CA PHE A 133 -1.40 25.37 3.58
C PHE A 133 -1.70 25.41 5.08
N ALA A 134 -1.07 26.32 5.80
CA ALA A 134 -1.23 26.48 7.26
C ALA A 134 -1.03 25.17 8.06
N GLY A 135 -0.07 24.35 7.65
CA GLY A 135 0.23 23.07 8.24
C GLY A 135 -0.65 21.92 7.77
N ILE A 136 -1.62 22.18 6.89
CA ILE A 136 -2.54 21.16 6.36
C ILE A 136 -2.10 20.73 4.96
N THR A 137 -2.03 19.41 4.75
CA THR A 137 -1.93 18.78 3.42
C THR A 137 -3.12 17.86 3.22
N ALA A 138 -3.81 18.01 2.10
CA ALA A 138 -4.96 17.18 1.73
C ALA A 138 -4.56 16.13 0.68
N PHE A 139 -5.20 14.96 0.75
CA PHE A 139 -4.94 13.84 -0.14
C PHE A 139 -6.26 13.28 -0.68
N ALA A 140 -6.23 12.83 -1.94
CA ALA A 140 -7.32 12.10 -2.55
C ALA A 140 -6.76 10.95 -3.39
N GLN A 141 -7.34 9.76 -3.27
CA GLN A 141 -6.94 8.59 -4.06
C GLN A 141 -8.14 7.89 -4.65
N TYR A 142 -7.96 7.33 -5.84
CA TYR A 142 -8.91 6.46 -6.48
C TYR A 142 -8.19 5.38 -7.30
N SER A 143 -8.61 4.12 -7.14
CA SER A 143 -8.19 3.01 -8.00
C SER A 143 -9.34 2.57 -8.90
N PHE A 144 -9.05 2.48 -10.21
CA PHE A 144 -9.99 1.97 -11.22
C PHE A 144 -10.06 0.43 -11.25
N GLY A 145 -9.18 -0.23 -10.49
CA GLY A 145 -9.09 -1.66 -10.31
C GLY A 145 -7.93 -2.00 -9.40
N THR A 146 -8.20 -2.50 -8.21
CA THR A 146 -7.19 -2.73 -7.14
C THR A 146 -6.20 -3.84 -7.47
N SER A 147 -6.48 -4.66 -8.48
CA SER A 147 -5.59 -5.69 -9.04
C SER A 147 -5.29 -5.42 -10.52
N GLY A 148 -4.12 -5.88 -10.97
CA GLY A 148 -3.62 -5.71 -12.35
C GLY A 148 -4.32 -6.58 -13.41
N ASP A 149 -5.49 -7.14 -13.15
CA ASP A 149 -6.24 -7.91 -14.14
C ASP A 149 -6.95 -6.98 -15.15
N ASP A 150 -6.21 -6.59 -16.18
CA ASP A 150 -6.71 -5.73 -17.25
C ASP A 150 -7.74 -6.43 -18.16
N MET A 151 -7.79 -7.75 -18.14
CA MET A 151 -8.75 -8.54 -18.90
C MET A 151 -10.14 -8.59 -18.25
N MET A 152 -10.23 -8.29 -16.95
CA MET A 152 -11.49 -8.24 -16.23
C MET A 152 -12.32 -7.02 -16.68
N PRO A 153 -13.61 -7.17 -17.01
CA PRO A 153 -14.49 -6.05 -17.31
C PRO A 153 -14.50 -5.03 -16.17
N SER A 154 -14.48 -3.74 -16.47
CA SER A 154 -14.43 -2.66 -15.46
C SER A 154 -15.54 -2.72 -14.42
N ARG A 155 -16.71 -3.28 -14.77
CA ARG A 155 -17.83 -3.49 -13.85
C ARG A 155 -17.54 -4.54 -12.77
N ASP A 156 -16.59 -5.46 -13.04
CA ASP A 156 -16.28 -6.59 -12.18
C ASP A 156 -15.01 -6.32 -11.34
N LYS A 157 -14.31 -5.22 -11.60
CA LYS A 157 -13.13 -4.80 -10.85
C LYS A 157 -13.50 -4.26 -9.47
N GLU A 158 -12.76 -4.68 -8.46
CA GLU A 158 -12.77 -4.03 -7.17
C GLU A 158 -12.11 -2.65 -7.29
N ARG A 159 -12.67 -1.63 -6.65
CA ARG A 159 -12.19 -0.25 -6.70
C ARG A 159 -11.90 0.26 -5.31
N TYR A 160 -11.03 1.23 -5.23
CA TYR A 160 -10.70 1.90 -3.97
C TYR A 160 -10.89 3.40 -4.11
N ALA A 161 -11.34 4.06 -3.05
CA ALA A 161 -11.37 5.51 -2.94
C ALA A 161 -11.03 5.95 -1.53
N ALA A 162 -10.24 7.02 -1.40
CA ALA A 162 -9.88 7.60 -0.13
C ALA A 162 -9.76 9.12 -0.20
N LEU A 163 -10.06 9.75 0.92
CA LEU A 163 -9.73 11.13 1.22
C LEU A 163 -8.96 11.17 2.54
N GLY A 164 -7.91 11.95 2.60
CA GLY A 164 -7.08 12.11 3.77
C GLY A 164 -6.60 13.53 3.98
N ALA A 165 -6.19 13.82 5.20
CA ALA A 165 -5.50 15.05 5.52
C ALA A 165 -4.50 14.82 6.65
N THR A 166 -3.37 15.50 6.56
CA THR A 166 -2.40 15.66 7.65
C THR A 166 -2.42 17.09 8.15
N PHE A 167 -2.19 17.28 9.42
CA PHE A 167 -1.97 18.58 10.03
C PHE A 167 -0.72 18.54 10.89
N SER A 168 0.16 19.51 10.73
CA SER A 168 1.37 19.66 11.55
C SER A 168 1.57 21.11 11.97
N THR A 169 1.81 21.32 13.27
CA THR A 169 2.18 22.63 13.81
C THR A 169 3.03 22.46 15.07
N GLY A 170 4.24 22.97 15.07
CA GLY A 170 5.18 22.81 16.18
C GLY A 170 5.44 21.34 16.50
N ASN A 171 5.10 20.91 17.72
CA ASN A 171 5.25 19.52 18.18
C ASN A 171 3.94 18.71 18.09
N PHE A 172 2.90 19.26 17.49
CA PHE A 172 1.62 18.58 17.31
C PHE A 172 1.42 18.16 15.86
N SER A 173 1.04 16.91 15.65
CA SER A 173 0.60 16.42 14.35
C SER A 173 -0.69 15.61 14.50
N ALA A 174 -1.51 15.65 13.48
CA ALA A 174 -2.74 14.88 13.37
C ALA A 174 -2.93 14.37 11.95
N VAL A 175 -3.60 13.23 11.82
CA VAL A 175 -3.94 12.62 10.54
C VAL A 175 -5.38 12.11 10.59
N ALA A 176 -6.08 12.24 9.48
CA ALA A 176 -7.40 11.67 9.29
C ALA A 176 -7.52 11.08 7.88
N VAL A 177 -8.09 9.87 7.79
CA VAL A 177 -8.41 9.21 6.53
C VAL A 177 -9.84 8.67 6.58
N VAL A 178 -10.55 8.81 5.47
CA VAL A 178 -11.80 8.11 5.20
C VAL A 178 -11.62 7.38 3.89
N ASP A 179 -11.82 6.07 3.89
CA ASP A 179 -11.63 5.25 2.71
C ASP A 179 -12.76 4.21 2.52
N THR A 180 -12.81 3.66 1.32
CA THR A 180 -13.73 2.58 0.99
C THR A 180 -13.18 1.69 -0.12
N VAL A 181 -13.36 0.38 0.05
CA VAL A 181 -13.18 -0.61 -1.01
C VAL A 181 -14.54 -1.01 -1.54
N MET A 182 -14.77 -0.71 -2.80
CA MET A 182 -16.03 -1.00 -3.49
C MET A 182 -15.93 -2.36 -4.18
N LYS A 183 -16.39 -3.40 -3.49
CA LYS A 183 -16.47 -4.76 -4.05
C LYS A 183 -17.69 -4.88 -4.94
N ASN A 184 -17.51 -5.44 -6.13
CA ASN A 184 -18.66 -5.75 -6.96
C ASN A 184 -19.45 -6.91 -6.32
N ARG A 185 -20.76 -6.75 -6.15
CA ARG A 185 -21.64 -7.85 -5.80
C ARG A 185 -21.65 -8.81 -7.00
N GLN A 186 -20.95 -9.93 -6.89
CA GLN A 186 -21.29 -11.08 -7.71
C GLN A 186 -22.75 -11.42 -7.42
N THR A 187 -23.61 -11.19 -8.40
CA THR A 187 -24.96 -11.74 -8.37
C THR A 187 -24.77 -13.26 -8.47
N VAL A 188 -24.91 -13.96 -7.36
CA VAL A 188 -24.97 -15.44 -7.36
C VAL A 188 -26.27 -15.77 -8.08
N THR A 189 -26.21 -15.86 -9.39
CA THR A 189 -27.25 -16.50 -10.20
C THR A 189 -26.95 -18.00 -10.24
N GLY A 190 -27.38 -18.70 -9.24
CA GLY A 190 -27.29 -20.14 -9.11
C GLY A 190 -28.43 -20.65 -8.25
N TYR A 191 -29.66 -20.43 -8.67
CA TYR A 191 -30.75 -21.30 -8.27
C TYR A 191 -30.76 -22.50 -9.23
N ASP A 192 -30.00 -23.53 -8.92
CA ASP A 192 -30.29 -24.85 -9.46
C ASP A 192 -31.57 -25.33 -8.80
N LYS A 193 -32.68 -25.24 -9.58
CA LYS A 193 -33.88 -26.01 -9.30
C LYS A 193 -33.54 -27.47 -9.57
N ALA A 194 -33.20 -28.21 -8.51
CA ALA A 194 -33.33 -29.65 -8.56
C ALA A 194 -34.85 -29.97 -8.64
N ILE A 195 -35.25 -30.63 -9.70
CA ILE A 195 -36.52 -31.35 -9.83
C ILE A 195 -36.28 -32.79 -9.45
#